data_41998cc5cac34aa99ecb1bc91690759a
#
_entry.id   41998cc5cac34aa99ecb1bc91690759a
#
_cell.length_a   1.000
_cell.length_b   1.000
_cell.length_c   1.000
_cell.angle_alpha   90.00
_cell.angle_beta   90.00
_cell.angle_gamma   90.00
#
_symmetry.space_group_name_H-M   'P 1'
#
loop_
_entity.id
_entity.type
_entity.pdbx_description
1 polymer ?
#
loop_
_entity_poly.entity_id
_entity_poly.type
_entity_poly.pdbx_seq_one_letter_code
_entity_poly.pdbx_strand_id
1 'polypeptide(L)'
;MFGLCHLLGFRFAPRIRDLADRRLYVADVRAVYTALNPMIGGVLDFRGIGENWNETPRCAASIKAGTVAPSALMRRLAAYPKQNAQAKTLREIGRLERTLFTLDWISDPALRRRSNAGLNKGEARNALARAVFFHRLGEIRDRTFENQRYRASGPISPSRL
;
A
#
# COMPACT_ATOMS: atom_id res chain seq x y z
N MET A 1 1.40 -5.70 -1.53
CA MET A 1 0.76 -4.49 -2.11
C MET A 1 1.47 -4.00 -3.37
N PHE A 2 2.80 -3.74 -3.37
CA PHE A 2 3.51 -3.20 -4.55
C PHE A 2 3.21 -3.95 -5.85
N GLY A 3 3.41 -5.28 -5.89
CA GLY A 3 3.20 -6.07 -7.11
C GLY A 3 1.76 -6.03 -7.63
N LEU A 4 0.77 -6.07 -6.74
CA LEU A 4 -0.63 -6.00 -7.14
C LEU A 4 -0.99 -4.61 -7.69
N CYS A 5 -0.53 -3.54 -7.02
CA CYS A 5 -0.76 -2.18 -7.50
C CYS A 5 -0.13 -1.95 -8.87
N HIS A 6 1.10 -2.45 -9.07
CA HIS A 6 1.78 -2.38 -10.38
C HIS A 6 0.95 -3.04 -11.49
N LEU A 7 0.49 -4.27 -11.29
CA LEU A 7 -0.33 -4.99 -12.27
C LEU A 7 -1.68 -4.31 -12.54
N LEU A 8 -2.22 -3.59 -11.57
CA LEU A 8 -3.44 -2.78 -11.73
C LEU A 8 -3.19 -1.45 -12.43
N GLY A 9 -1.92 -1.08 -12.69
CA GLY A 9 -1.53 0.18 -13.31
C GLY A 9 -1.40 1.34 -12.31
N PHE A 10 -1.29 1.05 -11.01
CA PHE A 10 -1.11 2.06 -9.96
C PHE A 10 0.31 2.02 -9.40
N ARG A 11 0.88 3.19 -9.18
CA ARG A 11 2.14 3.30 -8.43
C ARG A 11 1.82 3.40 -6.94
N PHE A 12 2.22 2.39 -6.17
CA PHE A 12 2.10 2.41 -4.72
C PHE A 12 3.30 3.16 -4.13
N ALA A 13 3.04 4.32 -3.52
CA ALA A 13 4.06 5.23 -3.00
C ALA A 13 3.88 5.46 -1.49
N PRO A 14 4.20 4.48 -0.64
CA PRO A 14 4.10 4.63 0.80
C PRO A 14 5.21 5.51 1.35
N ARG A 15 4.97 6.15 2.50
CA ARG A 15 6.04 6.80 3.25
C ARG A 15 7.08 5.78 3.70
N ILE A 16 8.34 6.11 3.55
CA ILE A 16 9.46 5.38 4.16
C ILE A 16 9.79 6.07 5.49
N ARG A 17 9.55 5.38 6.61
CA ARG A 17 9.87 5.89 7.95
C ARG A 17 11.37 5.82 8.21
N ASP A 18 11.92 4.62 8.04
CA ASP A 18 13.33 4.33 8.22
C ASP A 18 13.86 3.66 6.96
N LEU A 19 14.90 4.25 6.40
CA LEU A 19 15.53 3.74 5.19
C LEU A 19 16.41 2.51 5.50
N ALA A 20 17.03 2.46 6.68
CA ALA A 20 17.89 1.36 7.10
C ALA A 20 17.14 0.02 7.20
N ASP A 21 15.84 0.07 7.52
CA ASP A 21 14.99 -1.12 7.54
C ASP A 21 14.56 -1.61 6.16
N ARG A 22 14.89 -0.87 5.10
CA ARG A 22 14.49 -1.25 3.75
C ARG A 22 15.49 -2.20 3.14
N ARG A 23 14.95 -3.26 2.50
CA ARG A 23 15.76 -4.21 1.75
C ARG A 23 15.53 -4.01 0.26
N LEU A 24 16.62 -3.80 -0.45
CA LEU A 24 16.68 -3.72 -1.90
C LEU A 24 16.95 -5.12 -2.47
N TYR A 25 16.49 -5.35 -3.68
CA TYR A 25 16.70 -6.63 -4.36
C TYR A 25 17.39 -6.38 -5.68
N VAL A 26 18.42 -7.17 -5.96
CA VAL A 26 19.24 -7.06 -7.17
C VAL A 26 18.82 -8.07 -8.22
N ALA A 27 19.14 -7.79 -9.47
CA ALA A 27 18.88 -8.68 -10.58
C ALA A 27 19.90 -9.83 -10.68
N ASP A 28 21.15 -9.55 -10.28
CA ASP A 28 22.27 -10.50 -10.38
C ASP A 28 23.04 -10.56 -9.04
N VAL A 29 23.38 -11.76 -8.64
CA VAL A 29 24.23 -12.04 -7.44
C VAL A 29 25.61 -11.38 -7.57
N ARG A 30 26.14 -11.27 -8.81
CA ARG A 30 27.46 -10.72 -9.09
C ARG A 30 27.52 -9.19 -9.00
N ALA A 31 26.37 -8.54 -8.94
CA ALA A 31 26.32 -7.08 -8.85
C ALA A 31 26.83 -6.61 -7.48
N VAL A 32 27.89 -5.83 -7.49
CA VAL A 32 28.49 -5.26 -6.29
C VAL A 32 28.13 -3.77 -6.22
N TYR A 33 27.42 -3.41 -5.13
CA TYR A 33 27.00 -2.03 -4.89
C TYR A 33 27.56 -1.56 -3.55
N THR A 34 28.81 -1.12 -3.51
CA THR A 34 29.55 -0.84 -2.28
C THR A 34 28.75 -0.03 -1.25
N ALA A 35 28.10 1.04 -1.67
CA ALA A 35 27.32 1.91 -0.76
C ALA A 35 25.95 1.31 -0.36
N LEU A 36 25.38 0.43 -1.18
CA LEU A 36 24.05 -0.13 -0.96
C LEU A 36 24.07 -1.56 -0.42
N ASN A 37 25.24 -2.21 -0.38
CA ASN A 37 25.37 -3.59 0.09
C ASN A 37 24.68 -3.87 1.43
N PRO A 38 24.74 -3.00 2.45
CA PRO A 38 24.05 -3.23 3.72
C PRO A 38 22.51 -3.30 3.58
N MET A 39 21.98 -2.72 2.52
CA MET A 39 20.54 -2.69 2.24
C MET A 39 20.09 -3.82 1.32
N ILE A 40 21.01 -4.56 0.69
CA ILE A 40 20.65 -5.65 -0.21
C ILE A 40 20.11 -6.83 0.61
N GLY A 41 18.87 -7.21 0.32
CA GLY A 41 18.17 -8.31 1.00
C GLY A 41 18.12 -9.60 0.21
N GLY A 42 18.61 -9.61 -1.04
CA GLY A 42 18.64 -10.80 -1.90
C GLY A 42 18.50 -10.49 -3.38
N VAL A 43 18.31 -11.55 -4.14
CA VAL A 43 18.21 -11.54 -5.61
C VAL A 43 16.77 -11.76 -6.01
N LEU A 44 16.35 -11.15 -7.12
CA LEU A 44 15.03 -11.33 -7.72
C LEU A 44 14.96 -12.64 -8.50
N ASP A 45 13.89 -13.38 -8.30
CA ASP A 45 13.61 -14.60 -9.08
C ASP A 45 12.87 -14.25 -10.38
N PHE A 46 13.61 -13.75 -11.38
CA PHE A 46 13.05 -13.47 -12.69
C PHE A 46 12.55 -14.72 -13.43
N ARG A 47 13.17 -15.86 -13.17
CA ARG A 47 12.74 -17.14 -13.77
C ARG A 47 11.35 -17.51 -13.25
N GLY A 48 11.14 -17.47 -11.94
CA GLY A 48 9.83 -17.74 -11.33
C GLY A 48 8.75 -16.75 -11.79
N ILE A 49 9.12 -15.47 -12.03
CA ILE A 49 8.21 -14.48 -12.63
C ILE A 49 7.83 -14.92 -14.05
N GLY A 50 8.79 -15.30 -14.89
CA GLY A 50 8.55 -15.71 -16.28
C GLY A 50 7.68 -16.97 -16.38
N GLU A 51 7.96 -17.99 -15.58
CA GLU A 51 7.20 -19.24 -15.55
C GLU A 51 5.72 -19.04 -15.22
N ASN A 52 5.39 -18.05 -14.41
CA ASN A 52 4.01 -17.78 -13.96
C ASN A 52 3.41 -16.51 -14.57
N TRP A 53 4.05 -15.94 -15.59
CA TRP A 53 3.63 -14.66 -16.15
C TRP A 53 2.23 -14.70 -16.76
N ASN A 54 1.84 -15.78 -17.38
CA ASN A 54 0.53 -15.91 -18.01
C ASN A 54 -0.63 -15.81 -17.01
N GLU A 55 -0.46 -16.33 -15.80
CA GLU A 55 -1.52 -16.38 -14.80
C GLU A 55 -1.58 -15.11 -13.92
N THR A 56 -0.45 -14.45 -13.75
CA THR A 56 -0.34 -13.31 -12.84
C THR A 56 -1.15 -12.09 -13.30
N PRO A 57 -1.10 -11.64 -14.57
CA PRO A 57 -1.96 -10.56 -15.06
C PRO A 57 -3.44 -10.91 -15.06
N ARG A 58 -3.82 -12.18 -15.19
CA ARG A 58 -5.24 -12.62 -15.13
C ARG A 58 -5.86 -12.31 -13.77
N CYS A 59 -5.09 -12.39 -12.68
CA CYS A 59 -5.56 -11.96 -11.36
C CYS A 59 -5.91 -10.47 -11.33
N ALA A 60 -5.08 -9.64 -11.94
CA ALA A 60 -5.35 -8.20 -12.04
C ALA A 60 -6.54 -7.91 -12.96
N ALA A 61 -6.65 -8.63 -14.08
CA ALA A 61 -7.78 -8.52 -15.00
C ALA A 61 -9.11 -8.88 -14.32
N SER A 62 -9.13 -9.94 -13.49
CA SER A 62 -10.32 -10.34 -12.73
C SER A 62 -10.77 -9.26 -11.74
N ILE A 63 -9.83 -8.54 -11.11
CA ILE A 63 -10.16 -7.40 -10.27
C ILE A 63 -10.72 -6.25 -11.08
N LYS A 64 -10.09 -5.91 -12.23
CA LYS A 64 -10.55 -4.83 -13.12
C LYS A 64 -11.93 -5.11 -13.69
N ALA A 65 -12.22 -6.37 -14.00
CA ALA A 65 -13.54 -6.81 -14.48
C ALA A 65 -14.60 -6.88 -13.36
N GLY A 66 -14.23 -6.67 -12.09
CA GLY A 66 -15.14 -6.74 -10.95
C GLY A 66 -15.55 -8.17 -10.56
N THR A 67 -14.98 -9.20 -11.19
CA THR A 67 -15.32 -10.61 -10.89
C THR A 67 -14.74 -11.10 -9.57
N VAL A 68 -13.64 -10.50 -9.11
CA VAL A 68 -12.98 -10.84 -7.84
C VAL A 68 -12.68 -9.57 -7.04
N ALA A 69 -13.13 -9.54 -5.79
CA ALA A 69 -12.77 -8.46 -4.88
C ALA A 69 -11.28 -8.54 -4.51
N PRO A 70 -10.52 -7.41 -4.49
CA PRO A 70 -9.11 -7.40 -4.15
C PRO A 70 -8.80 -8.03 -2.78
N SER A 71 -9.68 -7.80 -1.80
CA SER A 71 -9.55 -8.39 -0.45
C SER A 71 -9.71 -9.91 -0.44
N ALA A 72 -10.59 -10.46 -1.27
CA ALA A 72 -10.78 -11.90 -1.40
C ALA A 72 -9.56 -12.56 -2.06
N LEU A 73 -9.03 -11.94 -3.13
CA LEU A 73 -7.79 -12.40 -3.77
C LEU A 73 -6.62 -12.40 -2.79
N MET A 74 -6.43 -11.31 -2.05
CA MET A 74 -5.33 -11.20 -1.08
C MET A 74 -5.43 -12.24 0.03
N ARG A 75 -6.63 -12.52 0.54
CA ARG A 75 -6.84 -13.60 1.53
C ARG A 75 -6.51 -14.96 0.95
N ARG A 76 -6.95 -15.26 -0.28
CA ARG A 76 -6.64 -16.52 -0.96
C ARG A 76 -5.14 -16.71 -1.17
N LEU A 77 -4.43 -15.67 -1.60
CA LEU A 77 -2.98 -15.71 -1.80
C LEU A 77 -2.21 -15.85 -0.47
N ALA A 78 -2.76 -15.31 0.62
CA ALA A 78 -2.15 -15.41 1.95
C ALA A 78 -2.37 -16.78 2.61
N ALA A 79 -3.42 -17.53 2.26
CA ALA A 79 -3.76 -18.79 2.89
C ALA A 79 -2.67 -19.87 2.71
N TYR A 80 -2.01 -19.90 1.53
CA TYR A 80 -0.96 -20.89 1.22
C TYR A 80 0.25 -20.24 0.53
N PRO A 81 0.98 -19.33 1.20
CA PRO A 81 1.99 -18.49 0.54
C PRO A 81 3.21 -19.27 0.03
N LYS A 82 3.50 -20.45 0.62
CA LYS A 82 4.64 -21.27 0.20
C LYS A 82 4.33 -22.14 -1.03
N GLN A 83 3.09 -22.55 -1.19
CA GLN A 83 2.66 -23.46 -2.27
C GLN A 83 2.06 -22.70 -3.47
N ASN A 84 1.69 -21.45 -3.29
CA ASN A 84 1.02 -20.66 -4.31
C ASN A 84 2.05 -19.95 -5.19
N ALA A 85 2.24 -20.45 -6.43
CA ALA A 85 3.15 -19.87 -7.41
C ALA A 85 2.81 -18.39 -7.71
N GLN A 86 1.53 -18.04 -7.82
CA GLN A 86 1.07 -16.67 -8.05
C GLN A 86 1.45 -15.74 -6.87
N ALA A 87 1.33 -16.23 -5.62
CA ALA A 87 1.75 -15.48 -4.45
C ALA A 87 3.26 -15.22 -4.44
N LYS A 88 4.06 -16.19 -4.88
CA LYS A 88 5.52 -16.03 -5.04
C LYS A 88 5.83 -15.00 -6.11
N THR A 89 5.22 -15.11 -7.29
CA THR A 89 5.42 -14.18 -8.41
C THR A 89 5.02 -12.75 -8.03
N LEU A 90 3.85 -12.56 -7.42
CA LEU A 90 3.43 -11.24 -6.93
C LEU A 90 4.36 -10.67 -5.87
N ARG A 91 4.99 -11.53 -5.08
CA ARG A 91 6.01 -11.11 -4.10
C ARG A 91 7.27 -10.63 -4.79
N GLU A 92 7.75 -11.34 -5.80
CA GLU A 92 8.95 -10.95 -6.57
C GLU A 92 8.72 -9.65 -7.35
N ILE A 93 7.59 -9.52 -8.05
CA ILE A 93 7.18 -8.24 -8.68
C ILE A 93 7.12 -7.13 -7.62
N GLY A 94 6.57 -7.44 -6.45
CA GLY A 94 6.50 -6.48 -5.35
C GLY A 94 7.85 -6.10 -4.77
N ARG A 95 8.84 -7.00 -4.78
CA ARG A 95 10.23 -6.73 -4.39
C ARG A 95 10.91 -5.80 -5.40
N LEU A 96 10.72 -6.08 -6.70
CA LEU A 96 11.22 -5.23 -7.79
C LEU A 96 10.66 -3.82 -7.67
N GLU A 97 9.34 -3.68 -7.65
CA GLU A 97 8.67 -2.37 -7.56
C GLU A 97 9.04 -1.59 -6.29
N ARG A 98 9.16 -2.29 -5.17
CA ARG A 98 9.61 -1.67 -3.91
C ARG A 98 11.04 -1.17 -4.01
N THR A 99 11.92 -1.93 -4.67
CA THR A 99 13.31 -1.53 -4.88
C THR A 99 13.38 -0.27 -5.75
N LEU A 100 12.70 -0.27 -6.89
CA LEU A 100 12.62 0.89 -7.78
C LEU A 100 12.05 2.12 -7.05
N PHE A 101 10.95 1.94 -6.32
CA PHE A 101 10.37 3.03 -5.53
C PHE A 101 11.34 3.57 -4.47
N THR A 102 12.08 2.68 -3.79
CA THR A 102 13.04 3.11 -2.76
C THR A 102 14.20 3.89 -3.36
N LEU A 103 14.71 3.46 -4.51
CA LEU A 103 15.76 4.18 -5.24
C LEU A 103 15.29 5.56 -5.72
N ASP A 104 14.09 5.62 -6.31
CA ASP A 104 13.48 6.89 -6.70
C ASP A 104 13.26 7.82 -5.48
N TRP A 105 12.83 7.26 -4.36
CA TRP A 105 12.62 8.02 -3.13
C TRP A 105 13.93 8.59 -2.57
N ILE A 106 15.05 7.86 -2.70
CA ILE A 106 16.37 8.35 -2.30
C ILE A 106 16.82 9.48 -3.23
N SER A 107 16.63 9.33 -4.53
CA SER A 107 17.15 10.26 -5.55
C SER A 107 16.26 11.47 -5.81
N ASP A 108 14.92 11.37 -5.60
CA ASP A 108 13.96 12.45 -5.89
C ASP A 108 13.38 13.10 -4.61
N PRO A 109 13.88 14.31 -4.24
CA PRO A 109 13.32 15.07 -3.13
C PRO A 109 11.84 15.48 -3.32
N ALA A 110 11.40 15.66 -4.58
CA ALA A 110 10.01 16.02 -4.85
C ALA A 110 9.07 14.83 -4.59
N LEU A 111 9.50 13.61 -4.94
CA LEU A 111 8.77 12.39 -4.59
C LEU A 111 8.66 12.22 -3.07
N ARG A 112 9.74 12.47 -2.32
CA ARG A 112 9.72 12.43 -0.84
C ARG A 112 8.69 13.40 -0.26
N ARG A 113 8.69 14.66 -0.72
CA ARG A 113 7.73 15.67 -0.27
C ARG A 113 6.29 15.26 -0.57
N ARG A 114 6.02 14.78 -1.79
CA ARG A 114 4.67 14.32 -2.18
C ARG A 114 4.20 13.14 -1.35
N SER A 115 5.05 12.14 -1.11
CA SER A 115 4.72 10.96 -0.30
C SER A 115 4.40 11.35 1.15
N ASN A 116 5.17 12.28 1.73
CA ASN A 116 4.94 12.78 3.08
C ASN A 116 3.65 13.61 3.17
N ALA A 117 3.39 14.48 2.19
CA ALA A 117 2.16 15.27 2.13
C ALA A 117 0.90 14.39 2.00
N GLY A 118 0.99 13.33 1.20
CA GLY A 118 -0.08 12.34 1.06
C GLY A 118 -0.39 11.63 2.38
N LEU A 119 0.64 11.27 3.15
CA LEU A 119 0.45 10.67 4.46
C LEU A 119 -0.22 11.63 5.44
N ASN A 120 0.26 12.88 5.52
CA ASN A 120 -0.30 13.87 6.44
C ASN A 120 -1.79 14.09 6.18
N LYS A 121 -2.21 14.13 4.91
CA LYS A 121 -3.64 14.18 4.54
C LYS A 121 -4.39 12.92 5.00
N GLY A 122 -3.80 11.74 4.84
CA GLY A 122 -4.39 10.48 5.31
C GLY A 122 -4.51 10.41 6.83
N GLU A 123 -3.51 10.87 7.56
CA GLU A 123 -3.54 10.95 9.02
C GLU A 123 -4.58 11.94 9.53
N ALA A 124 -4.68 13.12 8.92
CA ALA A 124 -5.71 14.11 9.23
C ALA A 124 -7.12 13.57 8.97
N ARG A 125 -7.33 12.89 7.84
CA ARG A 125 -8.60 12.22 7.54
C ARG A 125 -8.94 11.15 8.58
N ASN A 126 -7.98 10.31 8.96
CA ASN A 126 -8.18 9.27 9.96
C ASN A 126 -8.44 9.86 11.35
N ALA A 127 -7.79 10.97 11.70
CA ALA A 127 -8.03 11.67 12.94
C ALA A 127 -9.46 12.25 12.98
N LEU A 128 -9.90 12.87 11.89
CA LEU A 128 -11.27 13.37 11.75
C LEU A 128 -12.28 12.21 11.82
N ALA A 129 -12.07 11.13 11.07
CA ALA A 129 -12.95 9.97 11.11
C ALA A 129 -13.07 9.39 12.52
N ARG A 130 -11.95 9.25 13.24
CA ARG A 130 -11.98 8.79 14.64
C ARG A 130 -12.73 9.75 15.55
N ALA A 131 -12.55 11.05 15.38
CA ALA A 131 -13.24 12.05 16.18
C ALA A 131 -14.76 12.02 15.95
N VAL A 132 -15.20 11.79 14.71
CA VAL A 132 -16.62 11.72 14.34
C VAL A 132 -17.25 10.39 14.75
N PHE A 133 -16.54 9.25 14.54
CA PHE A 133 -17.09 7.91 14.71
C PHE A 133 -16.59 7.19 15.96
N PHE A 134 -15.97 7.90 16.90
CA PHE A 134 -15.33 7.31 18.08
C PHE A 134 -16.27 6.41 18.89
N HIS A 135 -17.54 6.81 19.00
CA HIS A 135 -18.54 6.02 19.73
C HIS A 135 -19.26 4.95 18.89
N ARG A 136 -18.79 4.67 17.69
CA ARG A 136 -19.39 3.70 16.75
C ARG A 136 -20.81 4.02 16.28
N LEU A 137 -21.32 5.19 16.58
CA LEU A 137 -22.70 5.59 16.22
C LEU A 137 -22.80 6.05 14.76
N GLY A 138 -21.71 6.43 14.15
CA GLY A 138 -21.67 6.86 12.74
C GLY A 138 -22.52 8.09 12.44
N GLU A 139 -22.97 8.78 13.46
CA GLU A 139 -23.88 9.91 13.34
C GLU A 139 -23.10 11.22 13.18
N ILE A 140 -23.51 12.00 12.22
CA ILE A 140 -23.01 13.35 12.00
C ILE A 140 -24.10 14.29 12.47
N ARG A 141 -23.76 15.10 13.47
CA ARG A 141 -24.69 16.16 13.88
C ARG A 141 -24.76 17.23 12.81
N ASP A 142 -25.95 17.39 12.26
CA ASP A 142 -26.27 18.60 11.52
C ASP A 142 -26.46 19.76 12.50
N ARG A 143 -25.66 20.81 12.34
CA ARG A 143 -25.67 22.00 13.19
C ARG A 143 -25.64 23.23 12.34
N THR A 144 -26.52 24.13 12.62
CA THR A 144 -26.43 25.51 12.10
C THR A 144 -25.20 26.19 12.71
N PHE A 145 -24.44 26.89 11.89
CA PHE A 145 -23.13 27.46 12.28
C PHE A 145 -23.22 28.61 13.30
N GLU A 146 -24.39 29.11 13.59
CA GLU A 146 -24.59 30.16 14.58
C GLU A 146 -24.49 29.58 15.99
N ASN A 147 -23.48 29.97 16.74
CA ASN A 147 -23.26 29.66 18.15
C ASN A 147 -22.94 28.17 18.49
N GLN A 148 -22.34 27.41 17.59
CA GLN A 148 -22.03 26.01 17.91
C GLN A 148 -20.54 25.75 18.02
N ARG A 149 -20.14 25.28 19.20
CA ARG A 149 -18.88 24.61 19.37
C ARG A 149 -18.97 23.22 18.75
N TYR A 150 -18.14 22.94 17.76
CA TYR A 150 -18.01 21.63 17.19
C TYR A 150 -17.59 20.62 18.28
N ARG A 151 -18.42 19.63 18.52
CA ARG A 151 -18.06 18.48 19.34
C ARG A 151 -17.85 17.28 18.42
N ALA A 152 -16.62 16.84 18.29
CA ALA A 152 -16.24 15.70 17.49
C ALA A 152 -16.65 14.35 18.10
N SER A 153 -17.14 14.35 19.35
CA SER A 153 -17.54 13.16 20.10
C SER A 153 -18.83 13.41 20.87
N GLY A 154 -19.64 12.40 20.97
CA GLY A 154 -20.90 12.38 21.71
C GLY A 154 -22.09 11.97 20.85
N PRO A 155 -23.06 11.28 21.43
CA PRO A 155 -24.26 10.81 20.72
C PRO A 155 -25.11 12.00 20.28
N ILE A 156 -25.69 11.89 19.09
CA ILE A 156 -26.73 12.82 18.63
C ILE A 156 -28.03 12.42 19.31
N SER A 157 -28.65 13.37 19.95
CA SER A 157 -30.00 13.16 20.46
C SER A 157 -30.98 12.99 19.29
N PRO A 158 -31.76 11.91 19.22
CA PRO A 158 -32.70 11.66 18.12
C PRO A 158 -33.79 12.73 17.97
N SER A 159 -33.99 13.54 19.01
CA SER A 159 -35.03 14.58 19.06
C SER A 159 -34.70 15.85 18.29
N ARG A 160 -33.61 15.87 17.49
CA ARG A 160 -33.20 17.07 16.71
C ARG A 160 -32.86 16.77 15.25
N LEU A 161 -33.36 15.68 14.71
CA LEU A 161 -33.40 15.45 13.27
C LEU A 161 -34.73 15.93 12.72
#